data_3423cd0cd8c9d4e32c7ac5d7068b5f72
#
_entry.id   3423cd0cd8c9d4e32c7ac5d7068b5f72
#
_cell.length_a   1.000
_cell.length_b   1.000
_cell.length_c   1.000
_cell.angle_alpha   90.00
_cell.angle_beta   90.00
_cell.angle_gamma   90.00
#
_symmetry.space_group_name_H-M   'P 1'
#
loop_
_entity.id
_entity.type
_entity.pdbx_description
1 polymer ?
#
loop_
_entity_poly.entity_id
_entity_poly.type
_entity_poly.pdbx_seq_one_letter_code
_entity_poly.pdbx_strand_id
1 'polypeptide(L)'
;IMRKNIVIGKEKEEDLIKELSKRTDIKAERIKRLLELQDLTKKENSPVKILFDQIINLPRFKDFDLIDFPRIVSVEENFDLLNTPKDHSSRRETDTYYIDENHVLRTQMTVMWSFYLKNSEVLKKLETEGYIEALSLGIVFRKDEIDKSHYPAFHQVDGLYVCKKSKKVIT
;
A
#
# COMPACT_ATOMS: atom_id res chain seq x y z
N ILE A 1 8.45 23.32 -1.78
CA ILE A 1 8.61 22.04 -2.54
C ILE A 1 7.23 21.58 -2.90
N MET A 2 7.01 21.25 -4.16
CA MET A 2 5.69 20.88 -4.66
C MET A 2 5.49 19.37 -4.51
N ARG A 3 4.37 18.92 -3.92
CA ARG A 3 3.94 17.52 -3.81
C ARG A 3 4.09 16.79 -5.14
N LYS A 4 4.67 15.60 -5.12
CA LYS A 4 4.71 14.70 -6.28
C LYS A 4 3.69 13.57 -6.12
N ASN A 5 3.04 13.20 -7.22
CA ASN A 5 2.27 11.97 -7.32
C ASN A 5 3.16 10.92 -7.99
N ILE A 6 3.50 9.87 -7.25
CA ILE A 6 4.42 8.82 -7.70
C ILE A 6 3.63 7.52 -7.84
N VAL A 7 3.59 6.98 -9.06
CA VAL A 7 2.95 5.69 -9.37
C VAL A 7 4.05 4.68 -9.64
N ILE A 8 4.05 3.57 -8.90
CA ILE A 8 5.11 2.55 -8.97
C ILE A 8 4.50 1.18 -9.19
N GLY A 9 5.12 0.36 -10.05
CA GLY A 9 4.87 -1.08 -10.14
C GLY A 9 3.56 -1.51 -10.82
N LYS A 10 2.81 -0.62 -11.45
CA LYS A 10 1.53 -0.94 -12.10
C LYS A 10 1.64 -1.95 -13.23
N GLU A 11 2.70 -1.92 -14.02
CA GLU A 11 2.93 -2.87 -15.12
C GLU A 11 3.02 -4.32 -14.61
N LYS A 12 3.71 -4.53 -13.49
CA LYS A 12 3.80 -5.86 -12.85
C LYS A 12 2.45 -6.33 -12.34
N GLU A 13 1.65 -5.43 -11.77
CA GLU A 13 0.29 -5.76 -11.33
C GLU A 13 -0.59 -6.22 -12.50
N GLU A 14 -0.54 -5.52 -13.62
CA GLU A 14 -1.30 -5.88 -14.83
C GLU A 14 -0.95 -7.27 -15.34
N ASP A 15 0.34 -7.62 -15.36
CA ASP A 15 0.78 -8.93 -15.78
C ASP A 15 0.31 -10.04 -14.82
N LEU A 16 0.38 -9.80 -13.50
CA LEU A 16 -0.13 -10.73 -12.50
C LEU A 16 -1.65 -10.89 -12.60
N ILE A 17 -2.39 -9.83 -12.90
CA ILE A 17 -3.85 -9.89 -13.14
C ILE A 17 -4.16 -10.70 -14.38
N LYS A 18 -3.39 -10.55 -15.47
CA LYS A 18 -3.55 -11.36 -16.69
C LYS A 18 -3.34 -12.85 -16.40
N GLU A 19 -2.30 -13.20 -15.65
CA GLU A 19 -2.06 -14.60 -15.26
C GLU A 19 -3.17 -15.12 -14.33
N LEU A 20 -3.60 -14.33 -13.37
CA LEU A 20 -4.72 -14.66 -12.47
C LEU A 20 -6.03 -14.89 -13.25
N SER A 21 -6.27 -14.12 -14.32
CA SER A 21 -7.48 -14.24 -15.13
C SER A 21 -7.64 -15.60 -15.81
N LYS A 22 -6.53 -16.29 -16.09
CA LYS A 22 -6.50 -17.63 -16.70
C LYS A 22 -6.84 -18.74 -15.71
N ARG A 23 -6.81 -18.46 -14.41
CA ARG A 23 -7.07 -19.45 -13.35
C ARG A 23 -8.55 -19.50 -13.01
N THR A 24 -9.05 -20.72 -12.73
CA THR A 24 -10.46 -20.99 -12.39
C THR A 24 -10.62 -21.68 -11.03
N ASP A 25 -9.54 -21.84 -10.28
CA ASP A 25 -9.61 -22.40 -8.94
C ASP A 25 -10.30 -21.45 -7.93
N ILE A 26 -10.80 -22.00 -6.84
CA ILE A 26 -11.59 -21.28 -5.82
C ILE A 26 -10.80 -20.09 -5.23
N LYS A 27 -9.48 -20.26 -5.02
CA LYS A 27 -8.63 -19.17 -4.49
C LYS A 27 -8.57 -18.03 -5.51
N ALA A 28 -8.32 -18.33 -6.77
CA ALA A 28 -8.25 -17.34 -7.84
C ALA A 28 -9.57 -16.59 -8.01
N GLU A 29 -10.69 -17.29 -8.03
CA GLU A 29 -12.02 -16.67 -8.15
C GLU A 29 -12.32 -15.73 -6.97
N ARG A 30 -11.91 -16.08 -5.76
CA ARG A 30 -12.04 -15.21 -4.59
C ARG A 30 -11.22 -13.93 -4.74
N ILE A 31 -9.96 -14.04 -5.17
CA ILE A 31 -9.05 -12.91 -5.36
C ILE A 31 -9.56 -11.99 -6.46
N LYS A 32 -10.04 -12.54 -7.59
CA LYS A 32 -10.66 -11.74 -8.67
C LYS A 32 -11.79 -10.86 -8.14
N ARG A 33 -12.73 -11.44 -7.36
CA ARG A 33 -13.84 -10.69 -6.74
C ARG A 33 -13.35 -9.60 -5.79
N LEU A 34 -12.28 -9.84 -5.03
CA LEU A 34 -11.69 -8.83 -4.15
C LEU A 34 -11.07 -7.68 -4.95
N LEU A 35 -10.43 -8.00 -6.09
CA LEU A 35 -9.84 -6.98 -6.97
C LEU A 35 -10.88 -6.15 -7.73
N GLU A 36 -12.12 -6.65 -7.87
CA GLU A 36 -13.26 -5.90 -8.43
C GLU A 36 -13.84 -4.89 -7.44
N LEU A 37 -13.52 -5.02 -6.14
CA LEU A 37 -13.97 -4.05 -5.14
C LEU A 37 -13.41 -2.66 -5.43
N GLN A 38 -14.30 -1.68 -5.41
CA GLN A 38 -13.94 -0.31 -5.69
C GLN A 38 -13.08 0.28 -4.58
N ASP A 39 -11.96 0.85 -4.96
CA ASP A 39 -11.16 1.69 -4.06
C ASP A 39 -11.91 3.01 -3.80
N LEU A 40 -12.52 3.14 -2.63
CA LEU A 40 -13.31 4.30 -2.25
C LEU A 40 -12.48 5.57 -2.06
N THR A 41 -11.15 5.45 -1.96
CA THR A 41 -10.26 6.62 -1.94
C THR A 41 -10.19 7.30 -3.30
N LYS A 42 -10.61 6.60 -4.37
CA LYS A 42 -10.63 7.08 -5.77
C LYS A 42 -12.05 7.34 -6.29
N LYS A 43 -13.07 7.01 -5.50
CA LYS A 43 -14.48 7.20 -5.89
C LYS A 43 -14.96 8.60 -5.55
N GLU A 44 -15.32 9.38 -6.56
CA GLU A 44 -15.90 10.72 -6.36
C GLU A 44 -17.13 10.68 -5.43
N ASN A 45 -17.23 11.68 -4.56
CA ASN A 45 -18.30 11.82 -3.56
C ASN A 45 -18.37 10.69 -2.52
N SER A 46 -17.39 9.78 -2.46
CA SER A 46 -17.28 8.81 -1.38
C SER A 46 -16.89 9.52 -0.07
N PRO A 47 -17.55 9.22 1.07
CA PRO A 47 -17.10 9.73 2.38
C PRO A 47 -15.64 9.41 2.68
N VAL A 48 -15.13 8.26 2.22
CA VAL A 48 -13.72 7.86 2.36
C VAL A 48 -12.81 8.80 1.58
N LYS A 49 -13.15 9.11 0.31
CA LYS A 49 -12.38 10.06 -0.49
C LYS A 49 -12.38 11.45 0.13
N ILE A 50 -13.55 11.93 0.53
CA ILE A 50 -13.68 13.25 1.17
C ILE A 50 -12.80 13.35 2.41
N LEU A 51 -12.83 12.34 3.29
CA LEU A 51 -11.99 12.29 4.48
C LEU A 51 -10.50 12.27 4.12
N PHE A 52 -10.10 11.45 3.16
CA PHE A 52 -8.69 11.33 2.78
C PHE A 52 -8.20 12.59 2.07
N ASP A 53 -9.01 13.24 1.24
CA ASP A 53 -8.69 14.53 0.64
C ASP A 53 -8.48 15.60 1.72
N GLN A 54 -9.26 15.59 2.79
CA GLN A 54 -9.05 16.47 3.94
C GLN A 54 -7.71 16.18 4.63
N ILE A 55 -7.40 14.91 4.89
CA ILE A 55 -6.15 14.49 5.54
C ILE A 55 -4.93 14.94 4.74
N ILE A 56 -4.88 14.61 3.45
CA ILE A 56 -3.71 14.93 2.61
C ILE A 56 -3.53 16.43 2.38
N ASN A 57 -4.57 17.23 2.58
CA ASN A 57 -4.51 18.69 2.44
C ASN A 57 -4.31 19.42 3.76
N LEU A 58 -4.17 18.72 4.88
CA LEU A 58 -3.76 19.35 6.13
C LEU A 58 -2.41 20.06 5.96
N PRO A 59 -2.20 21.21 6.60
CA PRO A 59 -0.94 21.97 6.50
C PRO A 59 0.31 21.11 6.72
N ARG A 60 0.21 20.12 7.63
CA ARG A 60 1.30 19.18 7.94
C ARG A 60 1.66 18.27 6.76
N PHE A 61 0.70 17.88 5.93
CA PHE A 61 0.86 16.87 4.88
C PHE A 61 0.84 17.42 3.46
N LYS A 62 0.59 18.71 3.29
CA LYS A 62 0.41 19.33 1.95
C LYS A 62 1.58 19.13 1.00
N ASP A 63 2.80 18.99 1.53
CA ASP A 63 4.03 18.85 0.76
C ASP A 63 4.52 17.38 0.66
N PHE A 64 3.85 16.45 1.37
CA PHE A 64 4.17 15.03 1.30
C PHE A 64 3.91 14.46 -0.09
N ASP A 65 4.83 13.69 -0.62
CA ASP A 65 4.63 12.94 -1.84
C ASP A 65 3.45 11.95 -1.67
N LEU A 66 2.65 11.75 -2.70
CA LEU A 66 1.59 10.73 -2.71
C LEU A 66 2.04 9.53 -3.52
N ILE A 67 2.02 8.36 -2.88
CA ILE A 67 2.47 7.11 -3.49
C ILE A 67 1.28 6.22 -3.82
N ASP A 68 1.15 5.85 -5.09
CA ASP A 68 0.25 4.79 -5.55
C ASP A 68 1.08 3.58 -5.97
N PHE A 69 0.81 2.42 -5.36
CA PHE A 69 1.53 1.18 -5.59
C PHE A 69 0.57 0.00 -5.77
N PRO A 70 1.01 -1.15 -6.31
CA PRO A 70 0.13 -2.27 -6.62
C PRO A 70 -0.69 -2.80 -5.45
N ARG A 71 -1.87 -3.33 -5.74
CA ARG A 71 -2.68 -4.12 -4.79
C ARG A 71 -2.16 -5.54 -4.66
N ILE A 72 -1.49 -6.05 -5.71
CA ILE A 72 -0.77 -7.31 -5.70
C ILE A 72 0.71 -7.00 -5.52
N VAL A 73 1.30 -7.52 -4.46
CA VAL A 73 2.69 -7.26 -4.08
C VAL A 73 3.41 -8.58 -3.78
N SER A 74 4.73 -8.59 -3.79
CA SER A 74 5.47 -9.77 -3.38
C SER A 74 5.39 -10.00 -1.87
N VAL A 75 5.56 -11.25 -1.46
CA VAL A 75 5.71 -11.64 -0.04
C VAL A 75 6.86 -10.87 0.61
N GLU A 76 7.96 -10.68 -0.13
CA GLU A 76 9.10 -9.88 0.32
C GLU A 76 8.69 -8.43 0.62
N GLU A 77 7.99 -7.77 -0.30
CA GLU A 77 7.56 -6.38 -0.14
C GLU A 77 6.54 -6.20 0.99
N ASN A 78 5.61 -7.15 1.13
CA ASN A 78 4.54 -7.07 2.12
C ASN A 78 5.02 -7.38 3.55
N PHE A 79 6.05 -8.21 3.70
CA PHE A 79 6.47 -8.74 4.99
C PHE A 79 7.97 -8.59 5.27
N ASP A 80 8.84 -9.11 4.41
CA ASP A 80 10.27 -9.24 4.73
C ASP A 80 10.95 -7.88 4.86
N LEU A 81 10.70 -6.98 3.93
CA LEU A 81 11.23 -5.62 3.94
C LEU A 81 10.64 -4.74 5.06
N LEU A 82 9.53 -5.15 5.64
CA LEU A 82 8.93 -4.52 6.82
C LEU A 82 9.32 -5.21 8.13
N ASN A 83 10.33 -6.10 8.08
CA ASN A 83 10.81 -6.86 9.23
C ASN A 83 9.72 -7.68 9.96
N THR A 84 8.68 -8.11 9.25
CA THR A 84 7.67 -9.01 9.82
C THR A 84 8.29 -10.40 10.00
N PRO A 85 8.34 -10.98 11.22
CA PRO A 85 8.93 -12.29 11.46
C PRO A 85 8.28 -13.40 10.61
N LYS A 86 9.06 -14.45 10.29
CA LYS A 86 8.58 -15.55 9.43
C LYS A 86 7.42 -16.32 10.07
N ASP A 87 7.37 -16.40 11.40
CA ASP A 87 6.35 -17.06 12.20
C ASP A 87 5.18 -16.14 12.61
N HIS A 88 5.19 -14.89 12.19
CA HIS A 88 4.12 -13.95 12.52
C HIS A 88 2.78 -14.40 11.95
N SER A 89 1.72 -14.33 12.76
CA SER A 89 0.37 -14.80 12.39
C SER A 89 -0.14 -14.20 11.08
N SER A 90 0.12 -12.92 10.82
CA SER A 90 -0.32 -12.25 9.59
C SER A 90 0.22 -12.89 8.30
N ARG A 91 1.28 -13.71 8.39
CA ARG A 91 1.80 -14.44 7.21
C ARG A 91 1.03 -15.73 6.90
N ARG A 92 0.11 -16.14 7.76
CA ARG A 92 -0.67 -17.36 7.56
C ARG A 92 -1.67 -17.17 6.43
N GLU A 93 -1.95 -18.25 5.70
CA GLU A 93 -3.02 -18.28 4.69
C GLU A 93 -4.42 -18.05 5.29
N THR A 94 -4.56 -18.13 6.61
CA THR A 94 -5.78 -17.76 7.33
C THR A 94 -6.01 -16.27 7.40
N ASP A 95 -4.92 -15.48 7.39
CA ASP A 95 -4.97 -14.03 7.64
C ASP A 95 -4.65 -13.20 6.39
N THR A 96 -3.99 -13.79 5.38
CA THR A 96 -3.54 -13.12 4.15
C THR A 96 -4.03 -13.85 2.90
N TYR A 97 -4.41 -13.11 1.89
CA TYR A 97 -4.78 -13.63 0.57
C TYR A 97 -3.55 -13.83 -0.30
N TYR A 98 -3.09 -15.06 -0.41
CA TYR A 98 -2.02 -15.49 -1.30
C TYR A 98 -2.56 -15.77 -2.69
N ILE A 99 -1.94 -15.18 -3.71
CA ILE A 99 -2.22 -15.45 -5.12
C ILE A 99 -1.46 -16.68 -5.56
N ASP A 100 -0.18 -16.72 -5.18
CA ASP A 100 0.77 -17.81 -5.34
C ASP A 100 1.77 -17.80 -4.17
N GLU A 101 2.84 -18.60 -4.25
CA GLU A 101 3.86 -18.68 -3.21
C GLU A 101 4.64 -17.38 -2.99
N ASN A 102 4.67 -16.50 -4.00
CA ASN A 102 5.49 -15.29 -4.02
C ASN A 102 4.67 -14.00 -3.94
N HIS A 103 3.35 -14.05 -4.16
CA HIS A 103 2.51 -12.86 -4.24
C HIS A 103 1.28 -12.92 -3.35
N VAL A 104 0.93 -11.77 -2.79
CA VAL A 104 -0.23 -11.56 -1.92
C VAL A 104 -1.01 -10.32 -2.33
N LEU A 105 -2.28 -10.24 -1.94
CA LEU A 105 -2.96 -8.95 -1.86
C LEU A 105 -2.37 -8.15 -0.68
N ARG A 106 -2.00 -6.88 -0.92
CA ARG A 106 -1.39 -6.03 0.11
C ARG A 106 -2.26 -5.96 1.37
N THR A 107 -1.65 -6.20 2.52
CA THR A 107 -2.35 -6.29 3.80
C THR A 107 -2.42 -4.96 4.54
N GLN A 108 -1.63 -3.97 4.13
CA GLN A 108 -1.50 -2.66 4.76
C GLN A 108 -0.87 -1.64 3.81
N MET A 109 -1.15 -0.37 4.03
CA MET A 109 -0.56 0.71 3.23
C MET A 109 0.91 0.98 3.57
N THR A 110 1.42 0.51 4.71
CA THR A 110 2.84 0.56 5.10
C THR A 110 3.76 -0.10 4.06
N VAL A 111 3.23 -1.02 3.24
CA VAL A 111 3.96 -1.64 2.12
C VAL A 111 4.52 -0.59 1.15
N MET A 112 3.95 0.61 1.08
CA MET A 112 4.52 1.71 0.28
C MET A 112 5.99 1.98 0.60
N TRP A 113 6.44 1.73 1.84
CA TRP A 113 7.84 1.94 2.25
C TRP A 113 8.79 1.08 1.41
N SER A 114 8.39 -0.16 1.12
CA SER A 114 9.15 -1.08 0.28
C SER A 114 9.36 -0.57 -1.15
N PHE A 115 8.43 0.23 -1.66
CA PHE A 115 8.51 0.84 -2.99
C PHE A 115 9.20 2.20 -2.95
N TYR A 116 8.81 3.07 -2.02
CA TYR A 116 9.29 4.44 -1.93
C TYR A 116 10.80 4.51 -1.62
N LEU A 117 11.26 3.71 -0.65
CA LEU A 117 12.66 3.67 -0.25
C LEU A 117 13.60 2.97 -1.25
N LYS A 118 13.06 2.30 -2.26
CA LYS A 118 13.84 1.74 -3.38
C LYS A 118 13.96 2.71 -4.56
N ASN A 119 13.21 3.79 -4.59
CA ASN A 119 13.20 4.74 -5.69
C ASN A 119 14.47 5.61 -5.65
N SER A 120 15.26 5.57 -6.73
CA SER A 120 16.55 6.29 -6.80
C SER A 120 16.43 7.81 -6.68
N GLU A 121 15.35 8.41 -7.22
CA GLU A 121 15.11 9.86 -7.10
C GLU A 121 14.78 10.24 -5.66
N VAL A 122 14.02 9.39 -4.96
CA VAL A 122 13.69 9.57 -3.54
C VAL A 122 14.94 9.51 -2.67
N LEU A 123 15.82 8.53 -2.91
CA LEU A 123 17.08 8.41 -2.20
C LEU A 123 18.00 9.61 -2.48
N LYS A 124 18.07 10.06 -3.74
CA LYS A 124 18.80 11.28 -4.09
C LYS A 124 18.23 12.51 -3.38
N LYS A 125 16.91 12.64 -3.29
CA LYS A 125 16.26 13.72 -2.52
C LYS A 125 16.67 13.67 -1.05
N LEU A 126 16.68 12.49 -0.42
CA LEU A 126 17.13 12.31 0.97
C LEU A 126 18.58 12.77 1.14
N GLU A 127 19.44 12.50 0.16
CA GLU A 127 20.85 12.92 0.21
C GLU A 127 21.01 14.44 0.06
N THR A 128 20.28 15.06 -0.85
CA THR A 128 20.43 16.49 -1.18
C THR A 128 19.64 17.41 -0.23
N GLU A 129 18.43 17.04 0.14
CA GLU A 129 17.54 17.87 0.97
C GLU A 129 17.58 17.46 2.45
N GLY A 130 18.10 16.26 2.75
CA GLY A 130 18.25 15.71 4.09
C GLY A 130 16.99 15.11 4.69
N TYR A 131 15.87 15.06 3.95
CA TYR A 131 14.64 14.39 4.36
C TYR A 131 13.79 13.97 3.17
N ILE A 132 12.89 13.02 3.42
CA ILE A 132 11.83 12.60 2.50
C ILE A 132 10.55 12.36 3.32
N GLU A 133 9.41 12.56 2.68
CA GLU A 133 8.11 12.44 3.31
C GLU A 133 7.07 12.00 2.27
N ALA A 134 6.24 11.03 2.63
CA ALA A 134 5.22 10.48 1.74
C ALA A 134 3.99 10.02 2.49
N LEU A 135 2.85 10.06 1.81
CA LEU A 135 1.60 9.42 2.20
C LEU A 135 1.18 8.43 1.12
N SER A 136 0.54 7.37 1.54
CA SER A 136 -0.18 6.48 0.64
C SER A 136 -1.53 6.14 1.22
N LEU A 137 -2.53 6.03 0.35
CA LEU A 137 -3.91 5.76 0.73
C LEU A 137 -4.55 4.83 -0.30
N GLY A 138 -5.40 3.93 0.17
CA GLY A 138 -6.03 2.96 -0.72
C GLY A 138 -6.66 1.79 0.01
N ILE A 139 -7.19 0.88 -0.80
CA ILE A 139 -7.80 -0.36 -0.34
C ILE A 139 -6.71 -1.37 0.04
N VAL A 140 -6.91 -2.08 1.15
CA VAL A 140 -6.08 -3.18 1.65
C VAL A 140 -6.94 -4.39 1.96
N PHE A 141 -6.34 -5.56 2.08
CA PHE A 141 -7.07 -6.83 2.16
C PHE A 141 -6.55 -7.67 3.32
N ARG A 142 -7.47 -8.18 4.14
CA ARG A 142 -7.18 -9.14 5.21
C ARG A 142 -8.21 -10.25 5.21
N LYS A 143 -7.75 -11.46 5.43
CA LYS A 143 -8.59 -12.65 5.44
C LYS A 143 -9.08 -12.95 6.85
N ASP A 144 -9.65 -11.95 7.51
CA ASP A 144 -10.28 -12.10 8.82
C ASP A 144 -11.62 -12.84 8.70
N GLU A 145 -12.13 -13.38 9.82
CA GLU A 145 -13.51 -13.85 9.88
C GLU A 145 -14.46 -12.67 9.63
N ILE A 146 -15.38 -12.87 8.69
CA ILE A 146 -16.34 -11.83 8.31
C ILE A 146 -17.42 -11.75 9.40
N ASP A 147 -17.48 -10.62 10.08
CA ASP A 147 -18.51 -10.30 11.04
C ASP A 147 -19.06 -8.87 10.83
N LYS A 148 -19.77 -8.31 11.80
CA LYS A 148 -20.34 -6.95 11.70
C LYS A 148 -19.28 -5.84 11.63
N SER A 149 -18.05 -6.12 12.06
CA SER A 149 -16.94 -5.16 12.15
C SER A 149 -15.74 -5.51 11.27
N HIS A 150 -15.70 -6.73 10.71
CA HIS A 150 -14.60 -7.23 9.88
C HIS A 150 -15.07 -7.52 8.47
N TYR A 151 -14.55 -6.76 7.52
CA TYR A 151 -14.75 -6.96 6.10
C TYR A 151 -13.40 -7.29 5.43
N PRO A 152 -13.37 -8.17 4.42
CA PRO A 152 -12.12 -8.65 3.82
C PRO A 152 -11.31 -7.57 3.09
N ALA A 153 -11.89 -6.38 2.92
CA ALA A 153 -11.24 -5.24 2.30
C ALA A 153 -11.63 -3.95 3.03
N PHE A 154 -10.68 -3.08 3.32
CA PHE A 154 -10.92 -1.80 3.96
C PHE A 154 -9.90 -0.76 3.48
N HIS A 155 -10.03 0.50 3.89
CA HIS A 155 -9.19 1.59 3.42
C HIS A 155 -8.27 2.06 4.53
N GLN A 156 -7.01 2.29 4.17
CA GLN A 156 -6.00 2.84 5.06
C GLN A 156 -5.32 4.06 4.43
N VAL A 157 -4.83 4.93 5.28
CA VAL A 157 -3.78 5.90 4.98
C VAL A 157 -2.58 5.58 5.85
N ASP A 158 -1.39 5.63 5.28
CA ASP A 158 -0.14 5.52 6.01
C ASP A 158 0.83 6.62 5.56
N GLY A 159 1.74 6.99 6.44
CA GLY A 159 2.72 8.04 6.21
C GLY A 159 4.13 7.64 6.62
N LEU A 160 5.09 8.17 5.88
CA LEU A 160 6.52 7.99 6.16
C LEU A 160 7.20 9.35 6.20
N TYR A 161 8.01 9.57 7.23
CA TYR A 161 8.95 10.67 7.30
C TYR A 161 10.34 10.11 7.66
N VAL A 162 11.32 10.37 6.82
CA VAL A 162 12.72 9.99 7.07
C VAL A 162 13.59 11.22 6.94
N CYS A 163 14.49 11.45 7.89
CA CYS A 163 15.47 12.53 7.81
C CYS A 163 16.85 12.08 8.25
N LYS A 164 17.88 12.80 7.79
CA LYS A 164 19.25 12.65 8.30
C LYS A 164 19.30 13.04 9.77
N LYS A 165 20.16 12.39 10.57
CA LYS A 165 20.34 12.66 12.01
C LYS A 165 20.68 14.13 12.33
N SER A 166 21.29 14.84 11.37
CA SER A 166 21.61 16.26 11.51
C SER A 166 20.43 17.20 11.38
N LYS A 167 19.27 16.71 10.92
CA LYS A 167 18.05 17.50 10.77
C LYS A 167 17.13 17.26 11.96
N LYS A 168 16.79 18.32 12.70
CA LYS A 168 15.81 18.21 13.81
C LYS A 168 14.45 17.85 13.24
N VAL A 169 13.83 16.81 13.79
CA VAL A 169 12.42 16.52 13.54
C VAL A 169 11.62 17.61 14.25
N ILE A 170 10.89 18.41 13.48
CA ILE A 170 9.93 19.34 14.04
C ILE A 170 8.67 18.53 14.37
N THR A 171 8.48 18.25 15.62
CA THR A 171 7.26 17.64 16.16
C THR A 171 6.15 18.69 16.23
#